data_ea39ea9b94456d457a29ac0cd3af19ba
#
_entry.id   ea39ea9b94456d457a29ac0cd3af19ba
#
_cell.length_a   1.000
_cell.length_b   1.000
_cell.length_c   1.000
_cell.angle_alpha   90.00
_cell.angle_beta   90.00
_cell.angle_gamma   90.00
#
_symmetry.space_group_name_H-M   'P 1'
#
loop_
_entity.id
_entity.type
_entity.pdbx_description
1 polymer ?
#
loop_
_entity_poly.entity_id
_entity_poly.type
_entity_poly.pdbx_seq_one_letter_code
_entity_poly.pdbx_strand_id
1 'polypeptide(L)'
;YIPLIIPAIAAPAVVFYMRQYMKSSFPLDIVEAARIDGSGEFRTFLTIAIPMCKPAIAVQAIFAFVQNWNNFYTQNMIIISNEKKFTMPIMIQSVLGQDKHPNLGAQYAAVALSVIPIIVIYLILSRFIVAGVALGGVKE
;
A
#
# COMPACT_ATOMS: atom_id res chain seq x y z
N TYR A 1 -14.28 7.40 -9.90
CA TYR A 1 -13.05 6.82 -9.29
C TYR A 1 -11.86 6.73 -10.27
N ILE A 2 -12.10 6.69 -11.60
CA ILE A 2 -11.01 6.59 -12.60
C ILE A 2 -9.94 7.68 -12.42
N PRO A 3 -10.29 8.99 -12.24
CA PRO A 3 -9.29 10.03 -12.02
C PRO A 3 -8.48 9.89 -10.73
N LEU A 4 -8.95 9.09 -9.78
CA LEU A 4 -8.22 8.79 -8.55
C LEU A 4 -7.25 7.61 -8.74
N ILE A 5 -7.63 6.64 -9.56
CA ILE A 5 -6.87 5.40 -9.75
C ILE A 5 -5.71 5.59 -10.72
N ILE A 6 -5.95 6.23 -11.87
CA ILE A 6 -4.93 6.34 -12.91
C ILE A 6 -3.64 7.05 -12.44
N PRO A 7 -3.70 8.23 -11.78
CA PRO A 7 -2.48 8.87 -11.27
C PRO A 7 -1.76 8.07 -10.19
N ALA A 8 -2.50 7.28 -9.40
CA ALA A 8 -1.93 6.46 -8.34
C ALA A 8 -1.12 5.25 -8.85
N ILE A 9 -1.36 4.79 -10.08
CA ILE A 9 -0.61 3.71 -10.72
C ILE A 9 0.83 4.15 -11.00
N ALA A 10 1.05 5.41 -11.39
CA ALA A 10 2.37 5.97 -11.64
C ALA A 10 2.99 6.48 -10.34
N ALA A 11 3.66 5.60 -9.59
CA ALA A 11 4.32 5.93 -8.33
C ALA A 11 5.85 5.81 -8.45
N PRO A 12 6.58 6.85 -8.94
CA PRO A 12 8.03 6.79 -9.14
C PRO A 12 8.81 6.42 -7.88
N ALA A 13 8.35 6.88 -6.72
CA ALA A 13 8.96 6.57 -5.42
C ALA A 13 8.89 5.06 -5.10
N VAL A 14 7.77 4.40 -5.44
CA VAL A 14 7.63 2.94 -5.26
C VAL A 14 8.59 2.18 -6.17
N VAL A 15 8.68 2.60 -7.44
CA VAL A 15 9.61 1.99 -8.41
C VAL A 15 11.06 2.15 -7.93
N PHE A 16 11.43 3.34 -7.46
CA PHE A 16 12.77 3.59 -6.93
C PHE A 16 13.06 2.70 -5.71
N TYR A 17 12.15 2.64 -4.75
CA TYR A 17 12.29 1.80 -3.56
C TYR A 17 12.44 0.33 -3.93
N MET A 18 11.56 -0.19 -4.79
CA MET A 18 11.62 -1.59 -5.23
C MET A 18 12.92 -1.92 -5.95
N ARG A 19 13.41 -1.00 -6.80
CA ARG A 19 14.71 -1.17 -7.46
C ARG A 19 15.87 -1.21 -6.46
N GLN A 20 15.86 -0.34 -5.44
CA GLN A 20 16.92 -0.35 -4.43
C GLN A 20 16.86 -1.61 -3.57
N TYR A 21 15.67 -2.04 -3.19
CA TYR A 21 15.47 -3.30 -2.46
C TYR A 21 16.00 -4.51 -3.26
N MET A 22 15.66 -4.58 -4.54
CA MET A 22 16.16 -5.66 -5.41
C MET A 22 17.69 -5.65 -5.52
N LYS A 23 18.30 -4.48 -5.67
CA LYS A 23 19.77 -4.37 -5.74
C LYS A 23 20.47 -4.84 -4.47
N SER A 24 19.89 -4.62 -3.30
CA SER A 24 20.49 -4.98 -2.02
C SER A 24 20.22 -6.40 -1.58
N SER A 25 19.07 -6.95 -1.97
CA SER A 25 18.57 -8.22 -1.43
C SER A 25 18.51 -9.35 -2.45
N PHE A 26 18.79 -9.07 -3.73
CA PHE A 26 18.65 -10.04 -4.81
C PHE A 26 20.02 -10.48 -5.33
N PRO A 27 20.47 -11.72 -5.05
CA PRO A 27 21.72 -12.25 -5.59
C PRO A 27 21.60 -12.46 -7.11
N LEU A 28 22.53 -11.88 -7.87
CA LEU A 28 22.56 -12.04 -9.33
C LEU A 28 22.79 -13.49 -9.75
N ASP A 29 23.50 -14.25 -8.94
CA ASP A 29 23.81 -15.67 -9.18
C ASP A 29 22.55 -16.52 -9.40
N ILE A 30 21.44 -16.18 -8.71
CA ILE A 30 20.16 -16.89 -8.88
C ILE A 30 19.57 -16.63 -10.28
N VAL A 31 19.74 -15.42 -10.80
CA VAL A 31 19.28 -15.07 -12.16
C VAL A 31 20.12 -15.80 -13.22
N GLU A 32 21.44 -15.86 -13.00
CA GLU A 32 22.37 -16.56 -13.90
C GLU A 32 22.08 -18.06 -13.90
N ALA A 33 21.87 -18.67 -12.76
CA ALA A 33 21.45 -20.07 -12.66
C ALA A 33 20.13 -20.34 -13.42
N ALA A 34 19.13 -19.49 -13.22
CA ALA A 34 17.85 -19.62 -13.94
C ALA A 34 18.00 -19.50 -15.47
N ARG A 35 18.94 -18.65 -15.93
CA ARG A 35 19.27 -18.54 -17.37
C ARG A 35 19.94 -19.80 -17.90
N ILE A 36 20.86 -20.39 -17.14
CA ILE A 36 21.51 -21.66 -17.49
C ILE A 36 20.46 -22.78 -17.60
N ASP A 37 19.47 -22.78 -16.72
CA ASP A 37 18.33 -23.71 -16.74
C ASP A 37 17.34 -23.44 -17.89
N GLY A 38 17.60 -22.45 -18.76
CA GLY A 38 16.76 -22.10 -19.90
C GLY A 38 15.49 -21.31 -19.52
N SER A 39 15.42 -20.75 -18.33
CA SER A 39 14.28 -19.92 -17.92
C SER A 39 14.33 -18.56 -18.61
N GLY A 40 13.22 -18.19 -19.26
CA GLY A 40 13.07 -16.86 -19.86
C GLY A 40 12.95 -15.75 -18.80
N GLU A 41 13.39 -14.53 -19.13
CA GLU A 41 13.43 -13.37 -18.20
C GLU A 41 12.10 -13.11 -17.50
N PHE A 42 10.98 -13.16 -18.23
CA PHE A 42 9.66 -12.93 -17.66
C PHE A 42 9.24 -14.01 -16.67
N ARG A 43 9.57 -15.26 -16.97
CA ARG A 43 9.33 -16.39 -16.07
C ARG A 43 10.17 -16.25 -14.80
N THR A 44 11.45 -15.96 -14.93
CA THR A 44 12.36 -15.72 -13.81
C THR A 44 11.88 -14.57 -12.93
N PHE A 45 11.39 -13.49 -13.54
CA PHE A 45 10.80 -12.36 -12.80
C PHE A 45 9.61 -12.80 -11.97
N LEU A 46 8.63 -13.51 -12.54
CA LEU A 46 7.41 -13.91 -11.84
C LEU A 46 7.65 -15.00 -10.79
N THR A 47 8.52 -15.97 -11.09
CA THR A 47 8.69 -17.16 -10.23
C THR A 47 9.79 -16.99 -9.17
N ILE A 48 10.75 -16.10 -9.38
CA ILE A 48 11.89 -15.90 -8.47
C ILE A 48 11.87 -14.47 -7.89
N ALA A 49 11.90 -13.44 -8.75
CA ALA A 49 12.08 -12.07 -8.28
C ALA A 49 10.89 -11.58 -7.45
N ILE A 50 9.65 -11.74 -7.91
CA ILE A 50 8.44 -11.31 -7.17
C ILE A 50 8.32 -12.01 -5.81
N PRO A 51 8.44 -13.34 -5.68
CA PRO A 51 8.41 -14.02 -4.38
C PRO A 51 9.48 -13.53 -3.41
N MET A 52 10.69 -13.27 -3.87
CA MET A 52 11.77 -12.73 -3.02
C MET A 52 11.50 -11.29 -2.58
N CYS A 53 10.78 -10.51 -3.38
CA CYS A 53 10.40 -9.13 -3.05
C CYS A 53 9.13 -9.01 -2.19
N LYS A 54 8.50 -10.12 -1.77
CA LYS A 54 7.28 -10.08 -0.95
C LYS A 54 7.35 -9.14 0.26
N PRO A 55 8.45 -9.09 1.04
CA PRO A 55 8.54 -8.16 2.18
C PRO A 55 8.47 -6.69 1.74
N ALA A 56 9.21 -6.33 0.69
CA ALA A 56 9.20 -4.97 0.15
C ALA A 56 7.85 -4.58 -0.44
N ILE A 57 7.20 -5.51 -1.14
CA ILE A 57 5.85 -5.33 -1.68
C ILE A 57 4.85 -5.10 -0.54
N ALA A 58 4.94 -5.88 0.55
CA ALA A 58 4.07 -5.71 1.71
C ALA A 58 4.23 -4.33 2.36
N VAL A 59 5.46 -3.85 2.53
CA VAL A 59 5.74 -2.49 3.03
C VAL A 59 5.11 -1.44 2.14
N GLN A 60 5.32 -1.50 0.82
CA GLN A 60 4.77 -0.53 -0.12
C GLN A 60 3.24 -0.59 -0.19
N ALA A 61 2.66 -1.78 -0.09
CA ALA A 61 1.21 -1.95 -0.05
C ALA A 61 0.58 -1.30 1.20
N ILE A 62 1.22 -1.42 2.37
CA ILE A 62 0.77 -0.73 3.60
C ILE A 62 0.83 0.79 3.42
N PHE A 63 1.96 1.32 2.95
CA PHE A 63 2.11 2.76 2.74
C PHE A 63 1.11 3.30 1.71
N ALA A 64 0.95 2.62 0.58
CA ALA A 64 -0.01 3.01 -0.45
C ALA A 64 -1.45 2.98 0.07
N PHE A 65 -1.81 1.95 0.84
CA PHE A 65 -3.13 1.88 1.46
C PHE A 65 -3.37 3.03 2.43
N VAL A 66 -2.45 3.27 3.37
CA VAL A 66 -2.59 4.32 4.39
C VAL A 66 -2.68 5.71 3.75
N GLN A 67 -1.84 5.99 2.75
CA GLN A 67 -1.87 7.27 2.02
C GLN A 67 -3.20 7.48 1.29
N ASN A 68 -3.69 6.48 0.59
CA ASN A 68 -4.95 6.59 -0.16
C ASN A 68 -6.17 6.57 0.77
N TRP A 69 -6.14 5.80 1.85
CA TRP A 69 -7.21 5.75 2.84
C TRP A 69 -7.41 7.10 3.54
N ASN A 70 -6.31 7.77 3.90
CA ASN A 70 -6.34 9.06 4.59
C ASN A 70 -6.39 10.28 3.64
N ASN A 71 -6.41 10.07 2.33
CA ASN A 71 -6.39 11.16 1.36
C ASN A 71 -7.75 11.87 1.30
N PHE A 72 -7.84 12.98 1.99
CA PHE A 72 -9.02 13.83 1.99
C PHE A 72 -9.04 14.81 0.81
N TYR A 73 -7.93 15.53 0.58
CA TYR A 73 -7.92 16.67 -0.34
C TYR A 73 -8.20 16.27 -1.79
N THR A 74 -7.45 15.33 -2.33
CA THR A 74 -7.60 14.90 -3.72
C THR A 74 -8.97 14.27 -3.95
N GLN A 75 -9.44 13.48 -3.00
CA GLN A 75 -10.74 12.84 -3.09
C GLN A 75 -11.87 13.86 -3.01
N ASN A 76 -11.78 14.83 -2.10
CA ASN A 76 -12.78 15.89 -1.96
C ASN A 76 -12.86 16.76 -3.22
N MET A 77 -11.74 17.08 -3.86
CA MET A 77 -11.73 17.84 -5.12
C MET A 77 -12.40 17.10 -6.27
N ILE A 78 -12.35 15.78 -6.30
CA ILE A 78 -12.89 14.97 -7.41
C ILE A 78 -14.33 14.52 -7.14
N ILE A 79 -14.70 14.28 -5.87
CA ILE A 79 -16.00 13.70 -5.47
C ILE A 79 -16.92 14.78 -4.85
N ILE A 80 -16.93 15.99 -5.39
CA ILE A 80 -17.67 17.14 -4.82
C ILE A 80 -19.21 16.94 -4.83
N SER A 81 -19.75 16.21 -5.81
CA SER A 81 -21.20 16.29 -6.12
C SER A 81 -21.99 15.02 -5.80
N ASN A 82 -21.39 13.99 -5.22
CA ASN A 82 -22.08 12.72 -5.02
C ASN A 82 -21.81 12.11 -3.64
N GLU A 83 -22.69 12.41 -2.69
CA GLU A 83 -22.59 11.92 -1.31
C GLU A 83 -22.48 10.39 -1.19
N LYS A 84 -23.10 9.65 -2.12
CA LYS A 84 -23.04 8.18 -2.13
C LYS A 84 -21.63 7.65 -2.44
N LYS A 85 -20.72 8.51 -2.92
CA LYS A 85 -19.33 8.17 -3.28
C LYS A 85 -18.33 8.71 -2.28
N PHE A 86 -18.76 9.34 -1.20
CA PHE A 86 -17.89 9.89 -0.19
C PHE A 86 -17.03 8.79 0.43
N THR A 87 -15.75 9.09 0.56
CA THR A 87 -14.82 8.27 1.33
C THR A 87 -14.96 8.61 2.82
N MET A 88 -14.45 7.74 3.68
CA MET A 88 -14.56 7.92 5.13
C MET A 88 -14.09 9.30 5.62
N PRO A 89 -12.91 9.82 5.20
CA PRO A 89 -12.46 11.16 5.59
C PRO A 89 -13.42 12.28 5.15
N ILE A 90 -13.95 12.21 3.94
CA ILE A 90 -14.90 13.19 3.42
C ILE A 90 -16.22 13.13 4.21
N MET A 91 -16.71 11.92 4.47
CA MET A 91 -17.93 11.73 5.22
C MET A 91 -17.84 12.26 6.65
N ILE A 92 -16.73 12.01 7.34
CA ILE A 92 -16.49 12.52 8.70
C ILE A 92 -16.52 14.05 8.71
N GLN A 93 -15.88 14.69 7.75
CA GLN A 93 -15.80 16.14 7.72
C GLN A 93 -17.08 16.80 7.18
N SER A 94 -17.66 16.28 6.09
CA SER A 94 -18.78 16.95 5.42
C SER A 94 -20.13 16.68 6.09
N VAL A 95 -20.37 15.47 6.56
CA VAL A 95 -21.66 15.07 7.14
C VAL A 95 -21.68 15.31 8.64
N LEU A 96 -20.61 14.95 9.35
CA LEU A 96 -20.57 15.05 10.82
C LEU A 96 -20.00 16.38 11.32
N GLY A 97 -19.28 17.13 10.48
CA GLY A 97 -18.60 18.38 10.86
C GLY A 97 -19.38 19.67 10.56
N GLN A 98 -20.50 19.60 9.81
CA GLN A 98 -21.23 20.80 9.35
C GLN A 98 -22.48 21.15 10.16
N ASP A 99 -22.89 20.34 11.09
CA ASP A 99 -24.07 20.62 11.91
C ASP A 99 -23.83 21.77 12.90
N LYS A 100 -24.83 22.65 13.05
CA LYS A 100 -24.82 23.72 14.06
C LYS A 100 -24.70 23.18 15.49
N HIS A 101 -25.03 21.91 15.70
CA HIS A 101 -24.87 21.17 16.95
C HIS A 101 -24.17 19.83 16.63
N PRO A 102 -22.84 19.83 16.42
CA PRO A 102 -22.15 18.63 16.04
C PRO A 102 -22.25 17.56 17.13
N ASN A 103 -22.68 16.36 16.74
CA ASN A 103 -22.64 15.22 17.64
C ASN A 103 -21.19 14.73 17.76
N LEU A 104 -20.45 15.31 18.70
CA LEU A 104 -19.03 14.99 18.91
C LEU A 104 -18.81 13.50 19.18
N GLY A 105 -19.78 12.84 19.87
CA GLY A 105 -19.71 11.40 20.11
C GLY A 105 -19.74 10.60 18.81
N ALA A 106 -20.61 10.95 17.88
CA ALA A 106 -20.66 10.30 16.55
C ALA A 106 -19.42 10.58 15.73
N GLN A 107 -18.88 11.81 15.78
CA GLN A 107 -17.61 12.15 15.09
C GLN A 107 -16.44 11.32 15.62
N TYR A 108 -16.25 11.27 16.93
CA TYR A 108 -15.15 10.48 17.51
C TYR A 108 -15.32 9.00 17.25
N ALA A 109 -16.54 8.47 17.30
CA ALA A 109 -16.82 7.08 16.94
C ALA A 109 -16.48 6.79 15.47
N ALA A 110 -16.82 7.68 14.54
CA ALA A 110 -16.50 7.52 13.12
C ALA A 110 -14.98 7.59 12.86
N VAL A 111 -14.26 8.48 13.54
CA VAL A 111 -12.80 8.54 13.50
C VAL A 111 -12.19 7.25 14.04
N ALA A 112 -12.64 6.75 15.18
CA ALA A 112 -12.16 5.49 15.75
C ALA A 112 -12.40 4.30 14.81
N LEU A 113 -13.58 4.22 14.20
CA LEU A 113 -13.90 3.19 13.21
C LEU A 113 -13.02 3.29 11.95
N SER A 114 -12.61 4.49 11.56
CA SER A 114 -11.74 4.69 10.39
C SER A 114 -10.34 4.12 10.55
N VAL A 115 -9.89 3.86 11.77
CA VAL A 115 -8.59 3.25 12.06
C VAL A 115 -8.61 1.73 11.86
N ILE A 116 -9.77 1.08 12.01
CA ILE A 116 -9.91 -0.39 11.95
C ILE A 116 -9.35 -0.97 10.63
N PRO A 117 -9.71 -0.47 9.42
CA PRO A 117 -9.18 -1.00 8.17
C PRO A 117 -7.66 -0.92 8.08
N ILE A 118 -7.05 0.13 8.62
CA ILE A 118 -5.60 0.30 8.64
C ILE A 118 -4.96 -0.79 9.49
N ILE A 119 -5.51 -1.05 10.68
CA ILE A 119 -5.03 -2.11 11.57
C ILE A 119 -5.15 -3.48 10.89
N VAL A 120 -6.30 -3.76 10.26
CA VAL A 120 -6.54 -5.04 9.57
C VAL A 120 -5.52 -5.26 8.46
N ILE A 121 -5.31 -4.27 7.59
CA ILE A 121 -4.31 -4.37 6.51
C ILE A 121 -2.91 -4.54 7.07
N TYR A 122 -2.55 -3.79 8.11
CA TYR A 122 -1.26 -3.94 8.77
C TYR A 122 -1.06 -5.37 9.33
N LEU A 123 -2.03 -5.92 10.05
CA LEU A 123 -1.94 -7.26 10.61
C LEU A 123 -1.80 -8.34 9.54
N ILE A 124 -2.51 -8.21 8.42
CA ILE A 124 -2.41 -9.15 7.30
C ILE A 124 -1.03 -9.11 6.63
N LEU A 125 -0.48 -7.92 6.44
CA LEU A 125 0.75 -7.73 5.67
C LEU A 125 2.02 -7.81 6.54
N SER A 126 1.94 -7.53 7.84
CA SER A 126 3.08 -7.54 8.76
C SER A 126 3.81 -8.89 8.80
N ARG A 127 3.08 -9.99 8.67
CA ARG A 127 3.68 -11.35 8.61
C ARG A 127 4.71 -11.50 7.48
N PHE A 128 4.51 -10.84 6.35
CA PHE A 128 5.45 -10.90 5.23
C PHE A 128 6.71 -10.07 5.49
N ILE A 129 6.58 -8.97 6.25
CA ILE A 129 7.71 -8.13 6.64
C ILE A 129 8.62 -8.89 7.60
N VAL A 130 8.04 -9.50 8.64
CA VAL A 130 8.79 -10.26 9.65
C VAL A 130 9.53 -11.44 9.00
N ALA A 131 8.88 -12.18 8.11
CA ALA A 131 9.50 -13.29 7.39
C ALA A 131 10.70 -12.82 6.53
N GLY A 132 10.64 -11.63 5.95
CA GLY A 132 11.75 -11.08 5.15
C GLY A 132 12.95 -10.64 5.98
N VAL A 133 12.71 -10.08 7.16
CA VAL A 133 13.79 -9.66 8.08
C VAL A 133 14.53 -10.89 8.63
N ALA A 134 13.80 -11.96 8.95
CA ALA A 134 14.41 -13.20 9.45
C ALA A 134 15.34 -13.87 8.42
N LEU A 135 15.01 -13.77 7.13
CA LEU A 135 15.86 -14.32 6.05
C LEU A 135 17.08 -13.43 5.73
N GLY A 136 17.01 -12.12 5.99
CA GLY A 136 18.11 -11.18 5.76
C GLY A 136 19.10 -11.08 6.94
N GLY A 137 18.72 -11.49 8.13
CA GLY A 137 19.53 -11.41 9.36
C GLY A 137 20.53 -12.56 9.55
N VAL A 138 20.63 -13.50 8.62
CA VAL A 138 21.57 -14.66 8.71
C VAL A 138 22.84 -14.42 7.86
N LYS A 139 23.12 -13.17 7.47
CA LYS A 139 24.41 -12.81 6.86
C LYS A 139 25.34 -12.22 7.92
N GLU A 140 25.88 -13.04 8.80
CA GLU A 140 27.18 -12.88 9.44
C GLU A 140 28.08 -14.07 9.10
#